data_3f8ad7c1b5b0232aebb980c1c614522b
#
_entry.id   3f8ad7c1b5b0232aebb980c1c614522b
#
_cell.length_a   1.000
_cell.length_b   1.000
_cell.length_c   1.000
_cell.angle_alpha   90.00
_cell.angle_beta   90.00
_cell.angle_gamma   90.00
#
_symmetry.space_group_name_H-M   'P 1'
#
loop_
_entity.id
_entity.type
_entity.pdbx_description
1 polymer ?
#
loop_
_entity_poly.entity_id
_entity_poly.type
_entity_poly.pdbx_seq_one_letter_code
_entity_poly.pdbx_strand_id
1 'polypeptide(L)'
;MDELAGQGHKIFLDAKLLDIETTVERATAAIAKSGAAFLTVHATDSKTLEAAVRGRGNAALKLLGVTVLTNLGPGDLKEQGIIEPAVALVPQRAQLAQDAGFDGVVSSGKEARALRERLGHDFLIVTPGIRPAGAEANDQTRAVTPKAAIEAGASYLVVGRPITRAEDPRGAAEKIVEEIESALGA
;
A
#
# COMPACT_ATOMS: atom_id res chain seq x y z
N MET A 1 -0.87 -14.34 -14.24
CA MET A 1 -0.21 -13.01 -14.30
C MET A 1 0.21 -12.66 -15.71
N ASP A 2 0.81 -13.58 -16.44
CA ASP A 2 1.32 -13.37 -17.80
C ASP A 2 0.28 -12.84 -18.78
N GLU A 3 -0.97 -13.31 -18.69
CA GLU A 3 -2.07 -12.85 -19.52
C GLU A 3 -2.36 -11.34 -19.30
N LEU A 4 -2.50 -10.92 -18.04
CA LEU A 4 -2.77 -9.51 -17.70
C LEU A 4 -1.57 -8.61 -18.02
N ALA A 5 -0.35 -9.07 -17.75
CA ALA A 5 0.86 -8.34 -18.11
C ALA A 5 0.99 -8.20 -19.63
N GLY A 6 0.67 -9.27 -20.39
CA GLY A 6 0.65 -9.27 -21.86
C GLY A 6 -0.37 -8.30 -22.46
N GLN A 7 -1.44 -7.99 -21.73
CA GLN A 7 -2.42 -6.96 -22.09
C GLN A 7 -2.00 -5.53 -21.72
N GLY A 8 -0.79 -5.35 -21.16
CA GLY A 8 -0.25 -4.04 -20.76
C GLY A 8 -0.68 -3.54 -19.37
N HIS A 9 -1.36 -4.39 -18.58
CA HIS A 9 -1.75 -4.02 -17.21
C HIS A 9 -0.55 -4.06 -16.26
N LYS A 10 -0.43 -3.03 -15.41
CA LYS A 10 0.53 -3.02 -14.29
C LYS A 10 -0.04 -3.82 -13.13
N ILE A 11 0.59 -4.94 -12.81
CA ILE A 11 0.10 -5.88 -11.79
C ILE A 11 0.61 -5.45 -10.42
N PHE A 12 -0.32 -5.22 -9.49
CA PHE A 12 -0.04 -5.05 -8.07
C PHE A 12 -0.25 -6.39 -7.36
N LEU A 13 0.84 -7.08 -7.01
CA LEU A 13 0.78 -8.36 -6.30
C LEU A 13 0.73 -8.11 -4.78
N ASP A 14 -0.45 -8.22 -4.20
CA ASP A 14 -0.68 -8.01 -2.77
C ASP A 14 -0.47 -9.31 -1.98
N ALA A 15 0.78 -9.79 -1.93
CA ALA A 15 1.13 -11.03 -1.26
C ALA A 15 1.36 -10.86 0.25
N LYS A 16 1.70 -9.65 0.70
CA LYS A 16 2.02 -9.33 2.10
C LYS A 16 3.01 -10.33 2.72
N LEU A 17 4.13 -10.56 2.02
CA LEU A 17 5.12 -11.54 2.46
C LEU A 17 5.58 -11.26 3.89
N LEU A 18 5.61 -12.30 4.70
CA LEU A 18 6.15 -12.32 6.06
C LEU A 18 6.56 -13.75 6.37
N ASP A 19 7.87 -14.02 6.37
CA ASP A 19 8.42 -15.35 6.58
C ASP A 19 9.91 -15.21 6.92
N ILE A 20 10.61 -16.32 7.16
CA ILE A 20 12.07 -16.32 7.32
C ILE A 20 12.77 -15.81 6.06
N GLU A 21 13.93 -15.20 6.24
CA GLU A 21 14.68 -14.47 5.20
C GLU A 21 14.81 -15.25 3.87
N THR A 22 15.22 -16.52 3.93
CA THR A 22 15.42 -17.33 2.72
C THR A 22 14.12 -17.54 1.93
N THR A 23 12.99 -17.69 2.61
CA THR A 23 11.68 -17.84 1.97
C THR A 23 11.27 -16.54 1.28
N VAL A 24 11.39 -15.40 1.99
CA VAL A 24 11.07 -14.07 1.44
C VAL A 24 11.94 -13.75 0.23
N GLU A 25 13.26 -13.99 0.33
CA GLU A 25 14.20 -13.74 -0.77
C GLU A 25 13.85 -14.57 -2.02
N ARG A 26 13.61 -15.87 -1.86
CA ARG A 26 13.24 -16.76 -2.98
C ARG A 26 11.88 -16.39 -3.58
N ALA A 27 10.88 -16.08 -2.74
CA ALA A 27 9.56 -15.67 -3.21
C ALA A 27 9.66 -14.37 -4.02
N THR A 28 10.39 -13.38 -3.50
CA THR A 28 10.59 -12.10 -4.20
C THR A 28 11.34 -12.30 -5.51
N ALA A 29 12.38 -13.14 -5.54
CA ALA A 29 13.13 -13.44 -6.76
C ALA A 29 12.26 -14.14 -7.83
N ALA A 30 11.33 -14.99 -7.43
CA ALA A 30 10.37 -15.60 -8.36
C ALA A 30 9.37 -14.57 -8.90
N ILE A 31 8.83 -13.72 -8.01
CA ILE A 31 7.88 -12.66 -8.38
C ILE A 31 8.54 -11.61 -9.28
N ALA A 32 9.80 -11.27 -9.05
CA ALA A 32 10.56 -10.32 -9.87
C ALA A 32 10.66 -10.74 -11.36
N LYS A 33 10.51 -12.04 -11.65
CA LYS A 33 10.51 -12.59 -13.01
C LYS A 33 9.12 -12.67 -13.63
N SER A 34 8.05 -12.40 -12.88
CA SER A 34 6.67 -12.62 -13.31
C SER A 34 6.03 -11.42 -14.02
N GLY A 35 6.74 -10.29 -14.16
CA GLY A 35 6.20 -9.07 -14.74
C GLY A 35 5.32 -8.25 -13.79
N ALA A 36 5.24 -8.60 -12.49
CA ALA A 36 4.57 -7.77 -11.50
C ALA A 36 5.25 -6.39 -11.39
N ALA A 37 4.44 -5.33 -11.31
CA ALA A 37 4.93 -3.97 -11.13
C ALA A 37 5.18 -3.64 -9.65
N PHE A 38 4.37 -4.21 -8.75
CA PHE A 38 4.43 -3.99 -7.31
C PHE A 38 4.29 -5.30 -6.54
N LEU A 39 4.98 -5.38 -5.41
CA LEU A 39 4.87 -6.47 -4.43
C LEU A 39 4.77 -5.89 -3.02
N THR A 40 3.84 -6.42 -2.21
CA THR A 40 3.72 -6.05 -0.81
C THR A 40 4.46 -7.03 0.11
N VAL A 41 5.14 -6.49 1.11
CA VAL A 41 5.88 -7.21 2.16
C VAL A 41 5.57 -6.53 3.49
N HIS A 42 5.37 -7.26 4.58
CA HIS A 42 5.18 -6.64 5.88
C HIS A 42 6.44 -5.94 6.36
N ALA A 43 6.31 -4.67 6.77
CA ALA A 43 7.42 -3.84 7.26
C ALA A 43 7.58 -3.99 8.79
N THR A 44 7.64 -5.22 9.27
CA THR A 44 7.71 -5.53 10.71
C THR A 44 9.13 -5.55 11.26
N ASP A 45 10.10 -5.93 10.43
CA ASP A 45 11.49 -6.08 10.81
C ASP A 45 12.43 -5.90 9.59
N SER A 46 13.67 -5.49 9.84
CA SER A 46 14.66 -5.22 8.79
C SER A 46 15.10 -6.48 8.04
N LYS A 47 15.15 -7.65 8.69
CA LYS A 47 15.61 -8.90 8.05
C LYS A 47 14.68 -9.32 6.91
N THR A 48 13.35 -9.26 7.15
CA THR A 48 12.33 -9.51 6.14
C THR A 48 12.44 -8.53 4.98
N LEU A 49 12.62 -7.24 5.27
CA LEU A 49 12.74 -6.19 4.24
C LEU A 49 14.01 -6.34 3.40
N GLU A 50 15.17 -6.52 4.03
CA GLU A 50 16.45 -6.73 3.34
C GLU A 50 16.44 -7.99 2.48
N ALA A 51 15.81 -9.08 2.95
CA ALA A 51 15.63 -10.29 2.17
C ALA A 51 14.80 -10.06 0.90
N ALA A 52 13.73 -9.27 0.98
CA ALA A 52 12.95 -8.88 -0.18
C ALA A 52 13.77 -8.04 -1.18
N VAL A 53 14.60 -7.12 -0.70
CA VAL A 53 15.49 -6.31 -1.55
C VAL A 53 16.53 -7.19 -2.24
N ARG A 54 17.16 -8.13 -1.52
CA ARG A 54 18.07 -9.09 -2.15
C ARG A 54 17.38 -9.94 -3.22
N GLY A 55 16.16 -10.42 -2.93
CA GLY A 55 15.37 -11.21 -3.89
C GLY A 55 14.96 -10.43 -5.13
N ARG A 56 14.63 -9.15 -5.01
CA ARG A 56 14.35 -8.27 -6.14
C ARG A 56 15.56 -8.10 -7.06
N GLY A 57 16.75 -7.97 -6.50
CA GLY A 57 17.94 -7.64 -7.26
C GLY A 57 17.77 -6.37 -8.10
N ASN A 58 18.12 -6.43 -9.37
CA ASN A 58 18.03 -5.30 -10.32
C ASN A 58 16.70 -5.27 -11.11
N ALA A 59 15.70 -6.07 -10.72
CA ALA A 59 14.42 -6.08 -11.43
C ALA A 59 13.63 -4.76 -11.20
N ALA A 60 12.80 -4.41 -12.19
CA ALA A 60 11.96 -3.20 -12.11
C ALA A 60 10.78 -3.32 -11.12
N LEU A 61 10.65 -4.44 -10.42
CA LEU A 61 9.64 -4.68 -9.39
C LEU A 61 9.77 -3.67 -8.25
N LYS A 62 8.71 -2.94 -7.96
CA LYS A 62 8.64 -2.02 -6.82
C LYS A 62 8.18 -2.73 -5.56
N LEU A 63 8.93 -2.60 -4.48
CA LEU A 63 8.62 -3.17 -3.17
C LEU A 63 7.87 -2.16 -2.31
N LEU A 64 6.75 -2.59 -1.73
CA LEU A 64 5.90 -1.78 -0.87
C LEU A 64 5.80 -2.41 0.52
N GLY A 65 6.25 -1.67 1.54
CA GLY A 65 6.18 -2.09 2.93
C GLY A 65 4.77 -1.92 3.52
N VAL A 66 4.12 -2.98 3.95
CA VAL A 66 2.84 -2.89 4.68
C VAL A 66 3.12 -2.45 6.11
N THR A 67 2.67 -1.25 6.47
CA THR A 67 2.92 -0.67 7.80
C THR A 67 2.01 -1.28 8.86
N VAL A 68 0.78 -0.80 8.99
CA VAL A 68 -0.26 -1.34 9.86
C VAL A 68 -1.52 -1.53 9.03
N LEU A 69 -2.13 -2.71 9.11
CA LEU A 69 -3.36 -3.00 8.38
C LEU A 69 -4.47 -2.03 8.82
N THR A 70 -5.21 -1.49 7.85
CA THR A 70 -6.15 -0.37 8.08
C THR A 70 -7.40 -0.75 8.88
N ASN A 71 -7.66 -2.04 9.05
CA ASN A 71 -8.74 -2.56 9.89
C ASN A 71 -8.33 -2.80 11.35
N LEU A 72 -7.02 -2.75 11.67
CA LEU A 72 -6.54 -2.96 13.03
C LEU A 72 -6.71 -1.69 13.88
N GLY A 73 -7.35 -1.88 15.04
CA GLY A 73 -7.47 -0.89 16.10
C GLY A 73 -6.45 -1.10 17.23
N PRO A 74 -6.50 -0.27 18.28
CA PRO A 74 -5.57 -0.39 19.42
C PRO A 74 -5.65 -1.73 20.15
N GLY A 75 -6.86 -2.34 20.21
CA GLY A 75 -7.08 -3.66 20.81
C GLY A 75 -6.35 -4.76 20.07
N ASP A 76 -6.47 -4.78 18.74
CA ASP A 76 -5.83 -5.78 17.88
C ASP A 76 -4.29 -5.68 17.95
N LEU A 77 -3.75 -4.47 18.03
CA LEU A 77 -2.31 -4.26 18.21
C LEU A 77 -1.83 -4.80 19.58
N LYS A 78 -2.60 -4.56 20.62
CA LYS A 78 -2.30 -5.07 21.96
C LYS A 78 -2.33 -6.60 22.01
N GLU A 79 -3.25 -7.26 21.31
CA GLU A 79 -3.28 -8.73 21.17
C GLU A 79 -2.03 -9.28 20.48
N GLN A 80 -1.40 -8.50 19.60
CA GLN A 80 -0.11 -8.82 18.99
C GLN A 80 1.10 -8.48 19.88
N GLY A 81 0.87 -8.01 21.12
CA GLY A 81 1.93 -7.58 22.03
C GLY A 81 2.52 -6.20 21.70
N ILE A 82 1.87 -5.44 20.81
CA ILE A 82 2.30 -4.09 20.41
C ILE A 82 1.63 -3.06 21.31
N ILE A 83 2.44 -2.29 22.02
CA ILE A 83 1.98 -1.25 22.96
C ILE A 83 1.84 0.09 22.26
N GLU A 84 2.68 0.35 21.24
CA GLU A 84 2.68 1.61 20.50
C GLU A 84 1.38 1.80 19.72
N PRO A 85 0.79 3.00 19.76
CA PRO A 85 -0.36 3.32 18.92
C PRO A 85 0.04 3.38 17.43
N ALA A 86 -0.91 3.10 16.54
CA ALA A 86 -0.66 3.10 15.10
C ALA A 86 0.01 4.40 14.60
N VAL A 87 -0.32 5.55 15.18
CA VAL A 87 0.26 6.85 14.83
C VAL A 87 1.78 6.91 15.06
N ALA A 88 2.32 6.17 16.00
CA ALA A 88 3.75 6.06 16.25
C ALA A 88 4.38 4.91 15.46
N LEU A 89 3.68 3.78 15.38
CA LEU A 89 4.17 2.55 14.73
C LEU A 89 4.28 2.70 13.20
N VAL A 90 3.32 3.37 12.56
CA VAL A 90 3.30 3.54 11.10
C VAL A 90 4.53 4.29 10.59
N PRO A 91 4.90 5.48 11.12
CA PRO A 91 6.12 6.18 10.69
C PRO A 91 7.40 5.38 10.95
N GLN A 92 7.46 4.61 12.05
CA GLN A 92 8.61 3.77 12.36
C GLN A 92 8.79 2.66 11.30
N ARG A 93 7.72 1.93 10.98
CA ARG A 93 7.74 0.88 9.96
C ARG A 93 7.99 1.43 8.56
N ALA A 94 7.48 2.62 8.26
CA ALA A 94 7.72 3.27 6.99
C ALA A 94 9.19 3.69 6.84
N GLN A 95 9.83 4.15 7.93
CA GLN A 95 11.25 4.44 7.94
C GLN A 95 12.09 3.17 7.75
N LEU A 96 11.76 2.07 8.44
CA LEU A 96 12.43 0.78 8.22
C LEU A 96 12.39 0.34 6.75
N ALA A 97 11.24 0.50 6.09
CA ALA A 97 11.09 0.16 4.69
C ALA A 97 11.97 1.06 3.79
N GLN A 98 12.01 2.37 4.04
CA GLN A 98 12.87 3.30 3.30
C GLN A 98 14.34 2.99 3.49
N ASP A 99 14.78 2.76 4.73
CA ASP A 99 16.17 2.44 5.08
C ASP A 99 16.63 1.11 4.45
N ALA A 100 15.73 0.15 4.31
CA ALA A 100 15.99 -1.12 3.62
C ALA A 100 16.06 -0.99 2.09
N GLY A 101 15.65 0.14 1.50
CA GLY A 101 15.64 0.36 0.05
C GLY A 101 14.35 -0.06 -0.66
N PHE A 102 13.22 0.02 0.04
CA PHE A 102 11.88 -0.12 -0.56
C PHE A 102 11.52 1.13 -1.35
N ASP A 103 10.62 0.97 -2.32
CA ASP A 103 10.13 2.06 -3.18
C ASP A 103 8.98 2.83 -2.54
N GLY A 104 8.33 2.27 -1.52
CA GLY A 104 7.21 2.89 -0.85
C GLY A 104 6.58 2.03 0.23
N VAL A 105 5.42 2.48 0.71
CA VAL A 105 4.64 1.79 1.74
C VAL A 105 3.16 1.73 1.40
N VAL A 106 2.48 0.75 2.00
CA VAL A 106 1.01 0.72 2.10
C VAL A 106 0.63 1.27 3.46
N SER A 107 -0.14 2.37 3.48
CA SER A 107 -0.56 3.06 4.69
C SER A 107 -1.93 3.72 4.53
N SER A 108 -2.65 3.93 5.64
CA SER A 108 -3.93 4.65 5.62
C SER A 108 -3.75 6.10 5.18
N GLY A 109 -4.77 6.66 4.53
CA GLY A 109 -4.79 8.08 4.17
C GLY A 109 -4.71 9.05 5.35
N LYS A 110 -5.01 8.58 6.57
CA LYS A 110 -4.87 9.39 7.78
C LYS A 110 -3.41 9.69 8.13
N GLU A 111 -2.50 8.78 7.79
CA GLU A 111 -1.07 8.94 8.04
C GLU A 111 -0.31 9.48 6.81
N ALA A 112 -0.94 9.55 5.64
CA ALA A 112 -0.28 9.89 4.38
C ALA A 112 0.47 11.24 4.42
N ARG A 113 -0.12 12.29 5.00
CA ARG A 113 0.51 13.61 5.12
C ARG A 113 1.79 13.56 5.95
N ALA A 114 1.74 12.97 7.15
CA ALA A 114 2.90 12.86 8.02
C ALA A 114 4.01 12.00 7.40
N LEU A 115 3.64 10.94 6.66
CA LEU A 115 4.59 10.12 5.93
C LEU A 115 5.23 10.88 4.78
N ARG A 116 4.44 11.67 4.03
CA ARG A 116 4.94 12.48 2.91
C ARG A 116 5.94 13.53 3.38
N GLU A 117 5.63 14.22 4.48
CA GLU A 117 6.51 15.22 5.09
C GLU A 117 7.82 14.60 5.58
N ARG A 118 7.76 13.37 6.12
CA ARG A 118 8.93 12.68 6.69
C ARG A 118 9.81 12.02 5.64
N LEU A 119 9.22 11.35 4.64
CA LEU A 119 9.91 10.43 3.72
C LEU A 119 10.20 11.05 2.35
N GLY A 120 9.71 12.27 2.10
CA GLY A 120 9.93 12.98 0.84
C GLY A 120 8.96 12.60 -0.28
N HIS A 121 9.11 13.25 -1.45
CA HIS A 121 8.14 13.13 -2.55
C HIS A 121 8.33 11.86 -3.40
N ASP A 122 9.54 11.33 -3.47
CA ASP A 122 9.88 10.18 -4.32
C ASP A 122 9.43 8.83 -3.72
N PHE A 123 9.23 8.78 -2.40
CA PHE A 123 8.78 7.57 -1.72
C PHE A 123 7.28 7.36 -1.91
N LEU A 124 6.89 6.20 -2.44
CA LEU A 124 5.50 5.92 -2.78
C LEU A 124 4.65 5.68 -1.53
N ILE A 125 3.47 6.31 -1.48
CA ILE A 125 2.45 6.07 -0.46
C ILE A 125 1.23 5.49 -1.17
N VAL A 126 0.96 4.21 -0.95
CA VAL A 126 -0.19 3.49 -1.51
C VAL A 126 -1.26 3.39 -0.44
N THR A 127 -2.43 3.94 -0.72
CA THR A 127 -3.48 4.12 0.30
C THR A 127 -4.71 3.25 0.00
N PRO A 128 -4.94 2.19 0.80
CA PRO A 128 -6.19 1.42 0.79
C PRO A 128 -7.25 2.07 1.68
N GLY A 129 -8.44 1.44 1.73
CA GLY A 129 -9.53 1.92 2.58
C GLY A 129 -10.24 3.14 2.02
N ILE A 130 -10.15 3.34 0.72
CA ILE A 130 -10.78 4.47 0.01
C ILE A 130 -12.30 4.29 -0.02
N ARG A 131 -13.00 5.37 0.31
CA ARG A 131 -14.46 5.47 0.21
C ARG A 131 -14.83 6.79 -0.45
N PRO A 132 -15.43 6.76 -1.66
CA PRO A 132 -15.99 7.95 -2.28
C PRO A 132 -16.99 8.65 -1.37
N ALA A 133 -17.21 9.93 -1.57
CA ALA A 133 -18.18 10.71 -0.79
C ALA A 133 -19.58 10.04 -0.84
N GLY A 134 -20.20 9.85 0.34
CA GLY A 134 -21.50 9.19 0.48
C GLY A 134 -21.47 7.66 0.52
N ALA A 135 -20.33 7.00 0.33
CA ALA A 135 -20.24 5.55 0.45
C ALA A 135 -20.13 5.10 1.92
N GLU A 136 -20.68 3.92 2.24
CA GLU A 136 -20.58 3.33 3.58
C GLU A 136 -19.12 2.97 3.93
N ALA A 137 -18.72 3.25 5.17
CA ALA A 137 -17.37 2.92 5.67
C ALA A 137 -17.14 1.40 5.82
N ASN A 138 -18.21 0.62 6.07
CA ASN A 138 -18.15 -0.82 6.36
C ASN A 138 -17.15 -1.15 7.48
N ASP A 139 -16.25 -2.12 7.23
CA ASP A 139 -15.19 -2.58 8.13
C ASP A 139 -13.94 -1.67 8.18
N GLN A 140 -13.95 -0.55 7.43
CA GLN A 140 -12.79 0.36 7.38
C GLN A 140 -12.90 1.45 8.46
N THR A 141 -12.14 1.27 9.54
CA THR A 141 -12.10 2.23 10.66
C THR A 141 -11.33 3.50 10.33
N ARG A 142 -10.51 3.48 9.26
CA ARG A 142 -9.64 4.57 8.81
C ARG A 142 -9.89 4.98 7.37
N ALA A 143 -11.18 4.95 6.94
CA ALA A 143 -11.60 5.35 5.60
C ALA A 143 -11.34 6.84 5.32
N VAL A 144 -10.97 7.14 4.07
CA VAL A 144 -10.80 8.49 3.53
C VAL A 144 -11.36 8.56 2.11
N THR A 145 -11.73 9.76 1.64
CA THR A 145 -12.16 9.93 0.25
C THR A 145 -10.97 9.92 -0.72
N PRO A 146 -11.18 9.61 -2.02
CA PRO A 146 -10.15 9.71 -3.05
C PRO A 146 -9.43 11.08 -3.02
N LYS A 147 -10.20 12.16 -3.06
CA LYS A 147 -9.70 13.53 -2.98
C LYS A 147 -8.82 13.76 -1.75
N ALA A 148 -9.35 13.47 -0.55
CA ALA A 148 -8.62 13.68 0.69
C ALA A 148 -7.32 12.87 0.78
N ALA A 149 -7.28 11.64 0.23
CA ALA A 149 -6.08 10.82 0.20
C ALA A 149 -5.00 11.43 -0.70
N ILE A 150 -5.36 11.92 -1.89
CA ILE A 150 -4.43 12.58 -2.82
C ILE A 150 -3.92 13.89 -2.23
N GLU A 151 -4.79 14.74 -1.69
CA GLU A 151 -4.40 15.99 -1.01
C GLU A 151 -3.49 15.76 0.21
N ALA A 152 -3.62 14.60 0.85
CA ALA A 152 -2.72 14.16 1.92
C ALA A 152 -1.38 13.63 1.41
N GLY A 153 -1.18 13.49 0.09
CA GLY A 153 0.08 13.07 -0.52
C GLY A 153 0.16 11.58 -0.88
N ALA A 154 -0.97 10.86 -0.96
CA ALA A 154 -0.99 9.50 -1.51
C ALA A 154 -0.55 9.51 -2.99
N SER A 155 0.29 8.53 -3.36
CA SER A 155 0.76 8.32 -4.75
C SER A 155 -0.19 7.44 -5.54
N TYR A 156 -0.80 6.45 -4.89
CA TYR A 156 -1.75 5.51 -5.47
C TYR A 156 -2.87 5.20 -4.48
N LEU A 157 -4.07 4.92 -5.01
CA LEU A 157 -5.23 4.53 -4.23
C LEU A 157 -5.59 3.07 -4.54
N VAL A 158 -5.89 2.29 -3.49
CA VAL A 158 -6.44 0.94 -3.64
C VAL A 158 -7.93 0.99 -3.38
N VAL A 159 -8.72 0.80 -4.43
CA VAL A 159 -10.18 0.85 -4.38
C VAL A 159 -10.75 -0.53 -4.73
N GLY A 160 -11.39 -1.17 -3.78
CA GLY A 160 -12.03 -2.48 -3.95
C GLY A 160 -13.56 -2.37 -4.10
N ARG A 161 -14.26 -2.66 -3.02
CA ARG A 161 -15.74 -2.75 -2.97
C ARG A 161 -16.51 -1.58 -3.58
N PRO A 162 -16.08 -0.31 -3.44
CA PRO A 162 -16.76 0.81 -4.09
C PRO A 162 -16.86 0.67 -5.62
N ILE A 163 -15.94 -0.05 -6.25
CA ILE A 163 -15.99 -0.37 -7.68
C ILE A 163 -16.60 -1.75 -7.90
N THR A 164 -16.05 -2.79 -7.26
CA THR A 164 -16.37 -4.18 -7.59
C THR A 164 -17.78 -4.64 -7.19
N ARG A 165 -18.45 -3.90 -6.31
CA ARG A 165 -19.84 -4.14 -5.88
C ARG A 165 -20.82 -3.07 -6.36
N ALA A 166 -20.39 -2.12 -7.17
CA ALA A 166 -21.28 -1.14 -7.78
C ALA A 166 -22.15 -1.81 -8.85
N GLU A 167 -23.37 -1.32 -9.05
CA GLU A 167 -24.24 -1.73 -10.16
C GLU A 167 -23.59 -1.39 -11.52
N ASP A 168 -22.91 -0.25 -11.60
CA ASP A 168 -22.05 0.16 -12.71
C ASP A 168 -20.61 0.33 -12.22
N PRO A 169 -19.75 -0.72 -12.29
CA PRO A 169 -18.38 -0.66 -11.84
C PRO A 169 -17.53 0.36 -12.62
N ARG A 170 -17.80 0.53 -13.91
CA ARG A 170 -17.08 1.47 -14.76
C ARG A 170 -17.39 2.91 -14.37
N GLY A 171 -18.66 3.28 -14.29
CA GLY A 171 -19.06 4.63 -13.86
C GLY A 171 -18.62 4.94 -12.43
N ALA A 172 -18.58 3.92 -11.53
CA ALA A 172 -18.03 4.10 -10.20
C ALA A 172 -16.52 4.41 -10.23
N ALA A 173 -15.76 3.74 -11.10
CA ALA A 173 -14.32 4.00 -11.27
C ALA A 173 -14.08 5.40 -11.89
N GLU A 174 -14.86 5.78 -12.91
CA GLU A 174 -14.77 7.10 -13.56
C GLU A 174 -14.99 8.23 -12.55
N LYS A 175 -16.01 8.14 -11.68
CA LYS A 175 -16.25 9.13 -10.60
C LYS A 175 -15.08 9.26 -9.63
N ILE A 176 -14.40 8.14 -9.32
CA ILE A 176 -13.21 8.17 -8.46
C ILE A 176 -12.07 8.88 -9.16
N VAL A 177 -11.89 8.68 -10.47
CA VAL A 177 -10.90 9.39 -11.27
C VAL A 177 -11.18 10.89 -11.27
N GLU A 178 -12.43 11.32 -11.46
CA GLU A 178 -12.84 12.72 -11.37
C GLU A 178 -12.50 13.35 -10.00
N GLU A 179 -12.73 12.62 -8.89
CA GLU A 179 -12.33 13.09 -7.55
C GLU A 179 -10.80 13.26 -7.44
N ILE A 180 -10.02 12.35 -8.04
CA ILE A 180 -8.54 12.43 -8.06
C ILE A 180 -8.09 13.62 -8.87
N GLU A 181 -8.61 13.82 -10.08
CA GLU A 181 -8.29 14.95 -10.97
C GLU A 181 -8.61 16.28 -10.28
N SER A 182 -9.77 16.38 -9.64
CA SER A 182 -10.14 17.57 -8.85
C SER A 182 -9.14 17.87 -7.70
N ALA A 183 -8.50 16.86 -7.13
CA ALA A 183 -7.48 17.05 -6.10
C ALA A 183 -6.13 17.51 -6.68
N LEU A 184 -5.84 17.16 -7.93
CA LEU A 184 -4.60 17.52 -8.63
C LEU A 184 -4.69 18.90 -9.30
N GLY A 185 -5.87 19.53 -9.32
CA GLY A 185 -6.08 20.83 -9.96
C GLY A 185 -6.13 20.73 -11.47
N ALA A 186 -6.47 19.56 -12.00
CA ALA A 186 -6.65 19.29 -13.43
C ALA A 186 -8.08 19.54 -13.88
#